data_5e5517936777c6e3ecbb2f925fbbb73d
#
_entry.id   5e5517936777c6e3ecbb2f925fbbb73d
#
_cell.length_a   1.000
_cell.length_b   1.000
_cell.length_c   1.000
_cell.angle_alpha   90.00
_cell.angle_beta   90.00
_cell.angle_gamma   90.00
#
_symmetry.space_group_name_H-M   'P 1'
#
loop_
_entity.id
_entity.type
_entity.pdbx_description
1 polymer ?
#
loop_
_entity_poly.entity_id
_entity_poly.type
_entity_poly.pdbx_seq_one_letter_code
_entity_poly.pdbx_strand_id
1 'polypeptide(L)'
;MEDQMDVLLERQWDGLRSWLAEVDILRYRDRASGLGTWTLGDLVAHLGYGLRMLTEVTAAPAGAAPMSLGRYVGAYPPAAPTIAEQTSGLAAELGDDLLRGVDAMVADAWRARRQISASVVLGRRGPLTRDDYLLTRLLELVVHGDDFHRALPEIQASPVVPDAAVAVAGALSAAYEERSGRPPTRTTPPLPWIRLAAGRVSSPDPHLPLL
;
A
#
# COMPACT_ATOMS: atom_id res chain seq x y z
N MET A 1 22.39 11.32 1.11
CA MET A 1 22.26 10.08 0.32
C MET A 1 20.82 9.67 0.49
N GLU A 2 20.07 9.66 -0.59
CA GLU A 2 18.69 9.22 -0.56
C GLU A 2 18.65 7.73 -0.19
N ASP A 3 17.76 7.36 0.72
CA ASP A 3 17.62 5.98 1.17
C ASP A 3 17.02 5.14 0.04
N GLN A 4 17.47 3.91 -0.10
CA GLN A 4 16.99 3.00 -1.16
C GLN A 4 15.48 2.80 -1.10
N MET A 5 14.89 2.78 0.11
CA MET A 5 13.44 2.64 0.29
C MET A 5 12.68 3.90 -0.17
N ASP A 6 13.23 5.09 0.08
CA ASP A 6 12.65 6.35 -0.42
C ASP A 6 12.53 6.36 -1.94
N VAL A 7 13.64 6.02 -2.63
CA VAL A 7 13.69 5.95 -4.10
C VAL A 7 12.71 4.92 -4.65
N LEU A 8 12.61 3.77 -4.03
CA LEU A 8 11.73 2.70 -4.49
C LEU A 8 10.25 3.08 -4.33
N LEU A 9 9.89 3.71 -3.22
CA LEU A 9 8.54 4.20 -2.96
C LEU A 9 8.12 5.28 -3.98
N GLU A 10 9.00 6.24 -4.27
CA GLU A 10 8.75 7.26 -5.31
C GLU A 10 8.59 6.63 -6.68
N ARG A 11 9.51 5.74 -7.09
CA ARG A 11 9.43 5.05 -8.39
C ARG A 11 8.13 4.27 -8.55
N GLN A 12 7.68 3.59 -7.50
CA GLN A 12 6.41 2.86 -7.55
C GLN A 12 5.22 3.82 -7.69
N TRP A 13 5.22 4.94 -6.94
CA TRP A 13 4.18 5.95 -7.09
C TRP A 13 4.16 6.55 -8.50
N ASP A 14 5.31 6.98 -9.01
CA ASP A 14 5.43 7.62 -10.31
C ASP A 14 4.96 6.68 -11.44
N GLY A 15 5.35 5.40 -11.38
CA GLY A 15 4.90 4.38 -12.31
C GLY A 15 3.39 4.16 -12.27
N LEU A 16 2.83 4.02 -11.05
CA LEU A 16 1.38 3.87 -10.88
C LEU A 16 0.63 5.12 -11.33
N ARG A 17 1.10 6.32 -10.96
CA ARG A 17 0.45 7.58 -11.33
C ARG A 17 0.47 7.83 -12.84
N SER A 18 1.58 7.51 -13.52
CA SER A 18 1.68 7.56 -14.97
C SER A 18 0.69 6.60 -15.63
N TRP A 19 0.64 5.36 -15.14
CA TRP A 19 -0.30 4.36 -15.62
C TRP A 19 -1.76 4.81 -15.46
N LEU A 20 -2.14 5.37 -14.30
CA LEU A 20 -3.49 5.91 -14.06
C LEU A 20 -3.86 7.02 -15.07
N ALA A 21 -2.89 7.85 -15.47
CA ALA A 21 -3.10 8.87 -16.49
C ALA A 21 -3.21 8.29 -17.90
N GLU A 22 -2.33 7.35 -18.26
CA GLU A 22 -2.31 6.71 -19.58
C GLU A 22 -3.59 5.93 -19.90
N VAL A 23 -4.16 5.26 -18.89
CA VAL A 23 -5.42 4.52 -19.04
C VAL A 23 -6.65 5.41 -18.90
N ASP A 24 -6.48 6.69 -18.57
CA ASP A 24 -7.59 7.62 -18.27
C ASP A 24 -8.54 7.03 -17.22
N ILE A 25 -7.99 6.73 -16.04
CA ILE A 25 -8.68 5.96 -14.98
C ILE A 25 -10.02 6.57 -14.59
N LEU A 26 -10.22 7.88 -14.73
CA LEU A 26 -11.48 8.54 -14.38
C LEU A 26 -12.65 8.09 -15.25
N ARG A 27 -12.42 7.58 -16.46
CA ARG A 27 -13.45 6.96 -17.30
C ARG A 27 -14.01 5.67 -16.69
N TYR A 28 -13.25 5.05 -15.81
CA TYR A 28 -13.60 3.80 -15.14
C TYR A 28 -13.92 4.00 -13.66
N ARG A 29 -14.08 5.27 -13.21
CA ARG A 29 -14.22 5.60 -11.78
C ARG A 29 -15.31 4.80 -11.06
N ASP A 30 -16.42 4.51 -11.73
CA ASP A 30 -17.57 3.82 -11.17
C ASP A 30 -17.53 2.29 -11.35
N ARG A 31 -16.48 1.78 -12.01
CA ARG A 31 -16.25 0.33 -12.19
C ARG A 31 -15.84 -0.30 -10.85
N ALA A 32 -16.37 -1.49 -10.56
CA ALA A 32 -16.00 -2.24 -9.37
C ALA A 32 -14.50 -2.57 -9.35
N SER A 33 -13.83 -2.29 -8.22
CA SER A 33 -12.41 -2.60 -8.01
C SER A 33 -12.13 -4.08 -7.72
N GLY A 34 -13.17 -4.84 -7.35
CA GLY A 34 -13.04 -6.20 -6.83
C GLY A 34 -12.72 -6.26 -5.32
N LEU A 35 -12.75 -5.11 -4.63
CA LEU A 35 -12.51 -4.99 -3.19
C LEU A 35 -13.81 -4.61 -2.46
N GLY A 36 -14.60 -5.60 -2.10
CA GLY A 36 -15.90 -5.37 -1.47
C GLY A 36 -16.79 -4.48 -2.33
N THR A 37 -17.22 -3.34 -1.80
CA THR A 37 -18.09 -2.37 -2.49
C THR A 37 -17.32 -1.24 -3.18
N TRP A 38 -15.98 -1.22 -3.10
CA TRP A 38 -15.18 -0.13 -3.67
C TRP A 38 -15.22 -0.11 -5.18
N THR A 39 -15.34 1.10 -5.70
CA THR A 39 -15.13 1.43 -7.11
C THR A 39 -13.63 1.70 -7.38
N LEU A 40 -13.26 1.84 -8.65
CA LEU A 40 -11.91 2.29 -9.00
C LEU A 40 -11.66 3.75 -8.56
N GLY A 41 -12.69 4.59 -8.48
CA GLY A 41 -12.61 5.92 -7.90
C GLY A 41 -12.27 5.88 -6.41
N ASP A 42 -12.93 5.01 -5.63
CA ASP A 42 -12.57 4.79 -4.22
C ASP A 42 -11.12 4.31 -4.09
N LEU A 43 -10.70 3.40 -4.95
CA LEU A 43 -9.33 2.88 -4.92
C LEU A 43 -8.28 3.97 -5.23
N VAL A 44 -8.57 4.90 -6.15
CA VAL A 44 -7.72 6.09 -6.39
C VAL A 44 -7.64 6.97 -5.14
N ALA A 45 -8.78 7.26 -4.49
CA ALA A 45 -8.81 8.03 -3.25
C ALA A 45 -8.01 7.34 -2.14
N HIS A 46 -8.08 6.00 -2.06
CA HIS A 46 -7.35 5.20 -1.09
C HIS A 46 -5.83 5.32 -1.24
N LEU A 47 -5.29 5.42 -2.45
CA LEU A 47 -3.86 5.68 -2.65
C LEU A 47 -3.42 7.00 -1.99
N GLY A 48 -4.20 8.07 -2.22
CA GLY A 48 -3.95 9.37 -1.59
C GLY A 48 -4.06 9.29 -0.06
N TYR A 49 -5.12 8.66 0.45
CA TYR A 49 -5.30 8.42 1.87
C TYR A 49 -4.13 7.63 2.48
N GLY A 50 -3.69 6.56 1.82
CA GLY A 50 -2.59 5.71 2.28
C GLY A 50 -1.26 6.47 2.37
N LEU A 51 -0.91 7.28 1.35
CA LEU A 51 0.31 8.07 1.35
C LEU A 51 0.23 9.26 2.31
N ARG A 52 -0.95 9.88 2.48
CA ARG A 52 -1.17 10.96 3.46
C ARG A 52 -0.76 10.54 4.88
N MET A 53 -0.78 9.26 5.22
CA MET A 53 -0.33 8.77 6.53
C MET A 53 1.12 9.15 6.84
N LEU A 54 1.94 9.48 5.84
CA LEU A 54 3.29 10.03 6.06
C LEU A 54 3.28 11.41 6.71
N THR A 55 2.20 12.18 6.61
CA THR A 55 2.08 13.49 7.27
C THR A 55 1.72 13.37 8.76
N GLU A 56 1.26 12.20 9.19
CA GLU A 56 0.81 11.96 10.56
C GLU A 56 1.87 11.24 11.43
N VAL A 57 2.93 10.73 10.78
CA VAL A 57 3.97 10.00 11.49
C VAL A 57 4.86 10.95 12.29
N THR A 58 5.23 10.53 13.49
CA THR A 58 6.11 11.28 14.38
C THR A 58 7.30 10.42 14.81
N ALA A 59 8.33 11.05 15.39
CA ALA A 59 9.38 10.29 16.06
C ALA A 59 8.78 9.47 17.21
N ALA A 60 9.17 8.21 17.32
CA ALA A 60 8.77 7.39 18.47
C ALA A 60 9.43 7.92 19.77
N PRO A 61 8.80 7.71 20.94
CA PRO A 61 9.40 8.04 22.23
C PRO A 61 10.79 7.41 22.40
N ALA A 62 11.68 8.08 23.12
CA ALA A 62 13.01 7.56 23.39
C ALA A 62 12.94 6.18 24.06
N GLY A 63 13.70 5.21 23.53
CA GLY A 63 13.69 3.83 24.03
C GLY A 63 12.53 2.96 23.52
N ALA A 64 11.63 3.48 22.67
CA ALA A 64 10.58 2.68 22.06
C ALA A 64 11.21 1.62 21.14
N ALA A 65 10.92 0.34 21.41
CA ALA A 65 11.31 -0.75 20.55
C ALA A 65 10.34 -0.84 19.34
N PRO A 66 10.83 -0.90 18.10
CA PRO A 66 9.97 -1.10 16.95
C PRO A 66 9.33 -2.48 16.98
N MET A 67 8.07 -2.57 16.61
CA MET A 67 7.42 -3.86 16.36
C MET A 67 7.83 -4.40 14.99
N SER A 68 7.61 -5.69 14.78
CA SER A 68 7.79 -6.27 13.45
C SER A 68 6.75 -5.75 12.45
N LEU A 69 7.13 -5.75 11.18
CA LEU A 69 6.20 -5.42 10.09
C LEU A 69 4.98 -6.36 10.09
N GLY A 70 5.20 -7.67 10.37
CA GLY A 70 4.13 -8.67 10.44
C GLY A 70 3.07 -8.32 11.48
N ARG A 71 3.48 -7.90 12.67
CA ARG A 71 2.54 -7.42 13.70
C ARG A 71 1.80 -6.16 13.28
N TYR A 72 2.49 -5.24 12.62
CA TYR A 72 1.88 -3.97 12.19
C TYR A 72 0.80 -4.20 11.12
N VAL A 73 1.10 -4.99 10.07
CA VAL A 73 0.13 -5.28 9.00
C VAL A 73 -1.00 -6.22 9.49
N GLY A 74 -0.71 -7.12 10.41
CA GLY A 74 -1.72 -7.97 11.05
C GLY A 74 -2.78 -7.20 11.86
N ALA A 75 -2.55 -5.91 12.14
CA ALA A 75 -3.53 -5.02 12.74
C ALA A 75 -4.42 -4.27 11.72
N TYR A 76 -4.31 -4.56 10.42
CA TYR A 76 -5.13 -3.95 9.36
C TYR A 76 -6.60 -4.41 9.38
N PRO A 77 -6.92 -5.71 9.49
CA PRO A 77 -8.28 -6.20 9.35
C PRO A 77 -9.30 -5.52 10.29
N PRO A 78 -9.02 -5.28 11.58
CA PRO A 78 -9.96 -4.60 12.45
C PRO A 78 -10.26 -3.14 12.05
N ALA A 79 -9.35 -2.49 11.32
CA ALA A 79 -9.51 -1.10 10.88
C ALA A 79 -10.19 -1.00 9.49
N ALA A 80 -10.35 -2.10 8.77
CA ALA A 80 -10.84 -2.11 7.39
C ALA A 80 -12.21 -1.40 7.21
N PRO A 81 -13.23 -1.57 8.09
CA PRO A 81 -14.50 -0.88 7.93
C PRO A 81 -14.37 0.65 7.99
N THR A 82 -13.60 1.16 8.96
CA THR A 82 -13.35 2.60 9.13
C THR A 82 -12.56 3.16 7.94
N ILE A 83 -11.56 2.42 7.45
CA ILE A 83 -10.78 2.82 6.27
C ILE A 83 -11.70 2.87 5.05
N ALA A 84 -12.59 1.90 4.89
CA ALA A 84 -13.54 1.87 3.78
C ALA A 84 -14.45 3.09 3.77
N GLU A 85 -15.05 3.44 4.91
CA GLU A 85 -15.90 4.62 5.05
C GLU A 85 -15.13 5.91 4.74
N GLN A 86 -13.93 6.09 5.32
CA GLN A 86 -13.09 7.26 5.09
C GLN A 86 -12.67 7.39 3.63
N THR A 87 -12.37 6.27 2.97
CA THR A 87 -11.98 6.24 1.56
C THR A 87 -13.13 6.66 0.64
N SER A 88 -14.32 6.07 0.82
CA SER A 88 -15.48 6.43 -0.01
C SER A 88 -15.94 7.87 0.26
N GLY A 89 -15.86 8.33 1.50
CA GLY A 89 -16.11 9.73 1.85
C GLY A 89 -15.14 10.68 1.14
N LEU A 90 -13.85 10.36 1.12
CA LEU A 90 -12.83 11.14 0.43
C LEU A 90 -13.03 11.15 -1.10
N ALA A 91 -13.37 10.00 -1.70
CA ALA A 91 -13.68 9.92 -3.12
C ALA A 91 -14.86 10.81 -3.51
N ALA A 92 -15.91 10.80 -2.68
CA ALA A 92 -17.09 11.65 -2.89
C ALA A 92 -16.76 13.14 -2.72
N GLU A 93 -15.95 13.51 -1.71
CA GLU A 93 -15.51 14.88 -1.47
C GLU A 93 -14.70 15.45 -2.64
N LEU A 94 -13.75 14.67 -3.16
CA LEU A 94 -12.90 15.07 -4.27
C LEU A 94 -13.65 15.13 -5.61
N GLY A 95 -14.66 14.31 -5.80
CA GLY A 95 -15.52 14.36 -6.98
C GLY A 95 -14.72 14.30 -8.30
N ASP A 96 -14.91 15.31 -9.16
CA ASP A 96 -14.23 15.39 -10.46
C ASP A 96 -12.75 15.80 -10.34
N ASP A 97 -12.35 16.34 -9.19
CA ASP A 97 -10.97 16.71 -8.89
C ASP A 97 -10.16 15.56 -8.28
N LEU A 98 -10.64 14.34 -8.35
CA LEU A 98 -10.09 13.17 -7.64
C LEU A 98 -8.58 13.00 -7.83
N LEU A 99 -8.08 12.95 -9.06
CA LEU A 99 -6.64 12.79 -9.31
C LEU A 99 -5.83 14.01 -8.83
N ARG A 100 -6.35 15.21 -9.02
CA ARG A 100 -5.70 16.45 -8.56
C ARG A 100 -5.61 16.50 -7.04
N GLY A 101 -6.68 16.10 -6.35
CA GLY A 101 -6.71 16.01 -4.89
C GLY A 101 -5.73 14.98 -4.35
N VAL A 102 -5.65 13.81 -4.98
CA VAL A 102 -4.68 12.76 -4.64
C VAL A 102 -3.25 13.25 -4.87
N ASP A 103 -2.96 13.90 -6.01
CA ASP A 103 -1.64 14.48 -6.30
C ASP A 103 -1.21 15.50 -5.23
N ALA A 104 -2.14 16.35 -4.76
CA ALA A 104 -1.87 17.29 -3.68
C ALA A 104 -1.52 16.59 -2.36
N MET A 105 -2.29 15.54 -1.98
CA MET A 105 -1.98 14.74 -0.78
C MET A 105 -0.62 14.07 -0.87
N VAL A 106 -0.25 13.56 -2.04
CA VAL A 106 1.04 12.92 -2.26
C VAL A 106 2.19 13.92 -2.20
N ALA A 107 2.01 15.13 -2.75
CA ALA A 107 2.99 16.20 -2.63
C ALA A 107 3.25 16.57 -1.16
N ASP A 108 2.20 16.62 -0.33
CA ASP A 108 2.31 16.84 1.11
C ASP A 108 3.03 15.69 1.81
N ALA A 109 2.68 14.44 1.44
CA ALA A 109 3.31 13.25 1.95
C ALA A 109 4.82 13.21 1.67
N TRP A 110 5.24 13.58 0.45
CA TRP A 110 6.66 13.68 0.09
C TRP A 110 7.40 14.77 0.87
N ARG A 111 6.76 15.92 1.11
CA ARG A 111 7.34 16.96 1.98
C ARG A 111 7.53 16.47 3.41
N ALA A 112 6.53 15.82 3.98
CA ALA A 112 6.58 15.28 5.33
C ALA A 112 7.65 14.18 5.45
N ARG A 113 7.71 13.23 4.49
CA ARG A 113 8.69 12.15 4.46
C ARG A 113 10.13 12.65 4.54
N ARG A 114 10.48 13.72 3.80
CA ARG A 114 11.83 14.31 3.84
C ARG A 114 12.20 14.88 5.20
N GLN A 115 11.23 15.15 6.08
CA GLN A 115 11.43 15.65 7.43
C GLN A 115 11.57 14.53 8.47
N ILE A 116 11.25 13.28 8.11
CA ILE A 116 11.36 12.13 9.01
C ILE A 116 12.86 11.75 9.12
N SER A 117 13.49 12.20 10.19
CA SER A 117 14.91 11.89 10.50
C SER A 117 15.08 10.80 11.57
N ALA A 118 14.02 10.45 12.30
CA ALA A 118 14.05 9.44 13.34
C ALA A 118 14.17 8.04 12.74
N SER A 119 15.04 7.20 13.31
CA SER A 119 15.20 5.79 12.91
C SER A 119 14.01 4.90 13.32
N VAL A 120 13.32 5.28 14.40
CA VAL A 120 12.07 4.66 14.84
C VAL A 120 10.99 5.72 14.85
N VAL A 121 9.89 5.42 14.16
CA VAL A 121 8.75 6.31 14.00
C VAL A 121 7.50 5.71 14.62
N LEU A 122 6.57 6.56 15.04
CA LEU A 122 5.28 6.18 15.58
C LEU A 122 4.21 6.38 14.51
N GLY A 123 3.71 5.27 13.95
CA GLY A 123 2.53 5.24 13.11
C GLY A 123 1.27 4.97 13.93
N ARG A 124 0.12 4.96 13.28
CA ARG A 124 -1.20 4.77 13.94
C ARG A 124 -1.32 3.45 14.74
N ARG A 125 -0.54 2.42 14.39
CA ARG A 125 -0.61 1.09 15.01
C ARG A 125 0.55 0.79 15.95
N GLY A 126 1.47 1.73 16.11
CA GLY A 126 2.61 1.59 16.99
C GLY A 126 3.95 1.96 16.33
N PRO A 127 5.07 1.76 17.05
CA PRO A 127 6.38 2.10 16.56
C PRO A 127 6.88 1.09 15.52
N LEU A 128 7.50 1.61 14.45
CA LEU A 128 8.20 0.84 13.43
C LEU A 128 9.59 1.47 13.19
N THR A 129 10.51 0.72 12.59
CA THR A 129 11.64 1.36 11.94
C THR A 129 11.12 2.28 10.83
N ARG A 130 11.86 3.34 10.50
CA ARG A 130 11.50 4.25 9.40
C ARG A 130 11.30 3.46 8.09
N ASP A 131 12.23 2.56 7.79
CA ASP A 131 12.20 1.77 6.57
C ASP A 131 11.00 0.82 6.51
N ASP A 132 10.67 0.15 7.61
CA ASP A 132 9.47 -0.69 7.67
C ASP A 132 8.20 0.15 7.52
N TYR A 133 8.17 1.38 8.06
CA TYR A 133 7.03 2.26 7.87
C TYR A 133 6.86 2.66 6.40
N LEU A 134 7.95 3.02 5.70
CA LEU A 134 7.93 3.29 4.27
C LEU A 134 7.55 2.06 3.45
N LEU A 135 8.04 0.88 3.87
CA LEU A 135 7.70 -0.39 3.24
C LEU A 135 6.19 -0.71 3.37
N THR A 136 5.52 -0.28 4.46
CA THR A 136 4.07 -0.38 4.54
C THR A 136 3.38 0.48 3.48
N ARG A 137 3.90 1.65 3.14
CA ARG A 137 3.35 2.50 2.08
C ARG A 137 3.60 1.92 0.70
N LEU A 138 4.81 1.34 0.50
CA LEU A 138 5.13 0.61 -0.72
C LEU A 138 4.20 -0.60 -0.92
N LEU A 139 3.90 -1.33 0.15
CA LEU A 139 2.95 -2.45 0.14
C LEU A 139 1.57 -2.01 -0.35
N GLU A 140 1.03 -0.89 0.16
CA GLU A 140 -0.24 -0.33 -0.31
C GLU A 140 -0.21 -0.03 -1.81
N LEU A 141 0.86 0.63 -2.30
CA LEU A 141 0.97 0.97 -3.72
C LEU A 141 1.09 -0.26 -4.63
N VAL A 142 1.82 -1.29 -4.20
CA VAL A 142 2.00 -2.53 -4.98
C VAL A 142 0.74 -3.36 -5.00
N VAL A 143 0.11 -3.60 -3.84
CA VAL A 143 -1.11 -4.40 -3.74
C VAL A 143 -2.24 -3.75 -4.52
N HIS A 144 -2.46 -2.45 -4.32
CA HIS A 144 -3.54 -1.75 -5.01
C HIS A 144 -3.22 -1.43 -6.48
N GLY A 145 -1.93 -1.31 -6.84
CA GLY A 145 -1.51 -1.29 -8.24
C GLY A 145 -1.92 -2.57 -8.98
N ASP A 146 -1.71 -3.73 -8.34
CA ASP A 146 -2.19 -5.02 -8.89
C ASP A 146 -3.73 -5.12 -8.90
N ASP A 147 -4.41 -4.57 -7.90
CA ASP A 147 -5.88 -4.53 -7.87
C ASP A 147 -6.44 -3.73 -9.06
N PHE A 148 -5.86 -2.55 -9.39
CA PHE A 148 -6.22 -1.80 -10.60
C PHE A 148 -6.02 -2.62 -11.88
N HIS A 149 -4.85 -3.26 -12.03
CA HIS A 149 -4.55 -4.07 -13.22
C HIS A 149 -5.52 -5.26 -13.37
N ARG A 150 -5.90 -5.88 -12.27
CA ARG A 150 -6.89 -6.98 -12.27
C ARG A 150 -8.30 -6.52 -12.58
N ALA A 151 -8.67 -5.32 -12.17
CA ALA A 151 -9.98 -4.74 -12.46
C ALA A 151 -10.11 -4.27 -13.93
N LEU A 152 -8.99 -4.09 -14.63
CA LEU A 152 -8.91 -3.65 -16.03
C LEU A 152 -8.13 -4.67 -16.88
N PRO A 153 -8.65 -5.92 -17.05
CA PRO A 153 -7.93 -6.99 -17.74
C PRO A 153 -7.68 -6.71 -19.23
N GLU A 154 -8.36 -5.74 -19.81
CA GLU A 154 -8.13 -5.23 -21.16
C GLU A 154 -6.82 -4.43 -21.28
N ILE A 155 -6.26 -3.93 -20.19
CA ILE A 155 -5.00 -3.18 -20.15
C ILE A 155 -3.85 -4.15 -19.86
N GLN A 156 -2.92 -4.30 -20.83
CA GLN A 156 -1.82 -5.26 -20.69
C GLN A 156 -0.67 -4.77 -19.81
N ALA A 157 -0.41 -3.46 -19.78
CA ALA A 157 0.66 -2.87 -18.98
C ALA A 157 0.32 -2.92 -17.48
N SER A 158 1.25 -3.42 -16.66
CA SER A 158 1.08 -3.44 -15.20
C SER A 158 1.63 -2.14 -14.60
N PRO A 159 0.92 -1.51 -13.63
CA PRO A 159 1.43 -0.36 -12.89
C PRO A 159 2.44 -0.74 -11.79
N VAL A 160 2.71 -2.02 -11.59
CA VAL A 160 3.58 -2.50 -10.52
C VAL A 160 5.03 -2.56 -10.99
N VAL A 161 5.90 -1.82 -10.33
CA VAL A 161 7.36 -1.85 -10.57
C VAL A 161 7.94 -3.18 -10.08
N PRO A 162 8.72 -3.90 -10.89
CA PRO A 162 9.24 -5.24 -10.52
C PRO A 162 10.03 -5.24 -9.20
N ASP A 163 10.93 -4.26 -8.99
CA ASP A 163 11.73 -4.17 -7.76
C ASP A 163 10.86 -3.92 -6.52
N ALA A 164 9.80 -3.13 -6.65
CA ALA A 164 8.82 -2.90 -5.59
C ALA A 164 8.06 -4.17 -5.24
N ALA A 165 7.64 -4.95 -6.25
CA ALA A 165 6.99 -6.24 -6.03
C ALA A 165 7.92 -7.23 -5.30
N VAL A 166 9.22 -7.25 -5.64
CA VAL A 166 10.21 -8.09 -4.95
C VAL A 166 10.35 -7.69 -3.48
N ALA A 167 10.47 -6.40 -3.19
CA ALA A 167 10.56 -5.89 -1.82
C ALA A 167 9.33 -6.24 -0.98
N VAL A 168 8.13 -6.01 -1.53
CA VAL A 168 6.86 -6.33 -0.87
C VAL A 168 6.68 -7.84 -0.67
N ALA A 169 7.02 -8.66 -1.65
CA ALA A 169 6.99 -10.12 -1.50
C ALA A 169 7.93 -10.61 -0.41
N GLY A 170 9.12 -10.00 -0.27
CA GLY A 170 10.06 -10.26 0.82
C GLY A 170 9.46 -9.94 2.19
N ALA A 171 8.87 -8.74 2.32
CA ALA A 171 8.20 -8.30 3.54
C ALA A 171 7.05 -9.22 3.96
N LEU A 172 6.17 -9.57 3.02
CA LEU A 172 5.06 -10.48 3.28
C LEU A 172 5.55 -11.90 3.62
N SER A 173 6.69 -12.32 3.05
CA SER A 173 7.31 -13.61 3.39
C SER A 173 7.81 -13.64 4.84
N ALA A 174 8.47 -12.57 5.30
CA ALA A 174 8.91 -12.43 6.68
C ALA A 174 7.71 -12.39 7.66
N ALA A 175 6.65 -11.67 7.31
CA ALA A 175 5.41 -11.63 8.10
C ALA A 175 4.72 -13.00 8.17
N TYR A 176 4.71 -13.76 7.08
CA TYR A 176 4.19 -15.12 7.06
C TYR A 176 5.02 -16.06 7.93
N GLU A 177 6.35 -16.00 7.83
CA GLU A 177 7.26 -16.81 8.64
C GLU A 177 7.09 -16.51 10.13
N GLU A 178 6.95 -15.24 10.51
CA GLU A 178 6.65 -14.84 11.89
C GLU A 178 5.32 -15.45 12.38
N ARG A 179 4.27 -15.48 11.53
CA ARG A 179 2.95 -15.99 11.88
C ARG A 179 2.88 -17.52 11.92
N SER A 180 3.53 -18.19 10.98
CA SER A 180 3.39 -19.62 10.74
C SER A 180 4.52 -20.48 11.32
N GLY A 181 5.67 -19.85 11.66
CA GLY A 181 6.89 -20.55 12.09
C GLY A 181 7.65 -21.25 10.95
N ARG A 182 7.28 -21.01 9.69
CA ARG A 182 7.92 -21.63 8.51
C ARG A 182 7.97 -20.67 7.32
N PRO A 183 8.96 -20.78 6.43
CA PRO A 183 9.00 -19.94 5.23
C PRO A 183 7.82 -20.28 4.30
N PRO A 184 7.29 -19.28 3.56
CA PRO A 184 6.26 -19.53 2.55
C PRO A 184 6.84 -20.22 1.32
N THR A 185 5.97 -20.92 0.57
CA THR A 185 6.29 -21.33 -0.79
C THR A 185 6.28 -20.09 -1.69
N ARG A 186 7.46 -19.59 -2.03
CA ARG A 186 7.62 -18.41 -2.88
C ARG A 186 7.37 -18.76 -4.34
N THR A 187 6.78 -17.82 -5.06
CA THR A 187 6.60 -17.90 -6.51
C THR A 187 7.49 -16.88 -7.21
N THR A 188 7.95 -17.23 -8.40
CA THR A 188 8.58 -16.27 -9.32
C THR A 188 7.76 -16.27 -10.59
N PRO A 189 7.16 -15.16 -10.99
CA PRO A 189 7.27 -13.79 -10.44
C PRO A 189 6.58 -13.59 -9.08
N PRO A 190 6.83 -12.47 -8.35
CA PRO A 190 6.38 -12.28 -6.96
C PRO A 190 4.88 -12.02 -6.81
N LEU A 191 4.19 -11.50 -7.81
CA LEU A 191 2.76 -11.10 -7.73
C LEU A 191 1.82 -12.23 -7.31
N PRO A 192 1.94 -13.48 -7.77
CA PRO A 192 1.10 -14.58 -7.28
C PRO A 192 1.19 -14.79 -5.77
N TRP A 193 2.39 -14.66 -5.18
CA TRP A 193 2.56 -14.71 -3.73
C TRP A 193 1.92 -13.52 -3.03
N ILE A 194 2.13 -12.31 -3.55
CA ILE A 194 1.52 -11.09 -3.00
C ILE A 194 -0.01 -11.22 -2.99
N ARG A 195 -0.62 -11.73 -4.06
CA ARG A 195 -2.08 -11.95 -4.16
C ARG A 195 -2.60 -12.93 -3.10
N LEU A 196 -1.88 -14.02 -2.86
CA LEU A 196 -2.22 -14.97 -1.79
C LEU A 196 -2.13 -14.32 -0.41
N ALA A 197 -1.02 -13.63 -0.14
CA ALA A 197 -0.76 -12.98 1.13
C ALA A 197 -1.74 -11.82 1.42
N ALA A 198 -2.19 -11.12 0.38
CA ALA A 198 -3.17 -10.04 0.47
C ALA A 198 -4.64 -10.50 0.36
N GLY A 199 -4.90 -11.81 0.32
CA GLY A 199 -6.26 -12.33 0.25
C GLY A 199 -6.99 -12.11 -1.08
N ARG A 200 -6.24 -11.82 -2.16
CA ARG A 200 -6.81 -11.63 -3.51
C ARG A 200 -7.08 -12.96 -4.24
N VAL A 201 -6.50 -14.01 -3.71
CA VAL A 201 -6.71 -15.39 -4.14
C VAL A 201 -6.91 -16.23 -2.87
N SER A 202 -7.88 -17.13 -2.90
CA SER A 202 -8.14 -18.04 -1.77
C SER A 202 -6.96 -19.00 -1.55
N SER A 203 -6.69 -19.30 -0.29
CA SER A 203 -5.66 -20.27 0.12
C SER A 203 -6.24 -21.25 1.12
N PRO A 204 -5.88 -22.55 1.06
CA PRO A 204 -6.19 -23.49 2.12
C PRO A 204 -5.27 -23.33 3.35
N ASP A 205 -4.23 -22.50 3.27
CA ASP A 205 -3.31 -22.26 4.38
C ASP A 205 -3.99 -21.40 5.46
N PRO A 206 -4.13 -21.91 6.72
CA PRO A 206 -4.81 -21.17 7.79
C PRO A 206 -4.07 -19.91 8.24
N HIS A 207 -2.82 -19.72 7.83
CA HIS A 207 -2.04 -18.51 8.12
C HIS A 207 -2.21 -17.41 7.08
N LEU A 208 -3.01 -17.65 6.03
CA LEU A 208 -3.34 -16.67 4.98
C LEU A 208 -4.84 -16.30 5.00
N PRO A 209 -5.22 -15.07 4.64
CA PRO A 209 -4.33 -13.96 4.25
C PRO A 209 -3.61 -13.31 5.44
N LEU A 210 -2.63 -12.46 5.13
CA LEU A 210 -1.88 -11.66 6.11
C LEU A 210 -2.52 -10.27 6.35
N LEU A 211 -3.20 -9.74 5.29
CA LEU A 211 -3.78 -8.40 5.22
C LEU A 211 -5.29 -8.44 5.30
#